data_1fcc26ad3474df7c34b185871dca9e56
#
_entry.id   1fcc26ad3474df7c34b185871dca9e56
#
_cell.length_a   1.000
_cell.length_b   1.000
_cell.length_c   1.000
_cell.angle_alpha   90.00
_cell.angle_beta   90.00
_cell.angle_gamma   90.00
#
_symmetry.space_group_name_H-M   'P 1'
#
loop_
_entity.id
_entity.type
_entity.pdbx_description
1 polymer ?
#
loop_
_entity_poly.entity_id
_entity_poly.type
_entity_poly.pdbx_seq_one_letter_code
_entity_poly.pdbx_strand_id
1 'polypeptide(L)'
;MQVTVEGEDISPEEFQCAGWQSAFTKRKGRFRHLRLSAGSSNGGVRTPASVKKRLVAASRMPRLPKEHFRVIVRPRGGLNVKNVSQVKIAQALVTAAGLSFTNATEDIICPNAMQNILVVSTPSEHNAKTYAGVEAISIGSAIYEVSSYLAAPDNTCKGIIRNIDLELDHEQLRSLIVQPRNSKALEARRIKNSTTVVILFDGLKVPNYVMCGLSMLRCTLYRRQTEVCYACGRLGHRADVCPTPENVVCRGCGVNSPSDQHVCSPKCALCGGASSHGRQVL
;
A
#
# COMPACT_ATOMS: atom_id res chain seq x y z
N MET A 1 23.16 23.89 -24.02
CA MET A 1 21.91 24.03 -24.76
C MET A 1 20.78 23.64 -23.81
N GLN A 2 20.05 24.65 -23.36
CA GLN A 2 18.87 24.44 -22.49
C GLN A 2 17.65 24.34 -23.41
N VAL A 3 17.04 23.19 -23.51
CA VAL A 3 15.78 23.02 -24.25
C VAL A 3 14.66 23.32 -23.28
N THR A 4 14.09 24.49 -23.37
CA THR A 4 12.86 24.86 -22.69
C THR A 4 11.71 24.34 -23.55
N VAL A 5 10.97 23.34 -23.06
CA VAL A 5 9.72 22.91 -23.67
C VAL A 5 8.64 23.75 -23.02
N GLU A 6 8.17 24.78 -23.68
CA GLU A 6 6.95 25.49 -23.31
C GLU A 6 5.77 24.58 -23.63
N GLY A 7 5.08 24.12 -22.60
CA GLY A 7 3.81 23.42 -22.74
C GLY A 7 2.70 24.47 -22.81
N GLU A 8 1.99 24.52 -23.93
CA GLU A 8 0.77 25.30 -24.04
C GLU A 8 -0.34 24.66 -23.21
N ASP A 9 -1.06 25.47 -22.44
CA ASP A 9 -2.23 25.04 -21.69
C ASP A 9 -3.36 24.70 -22.67
N ILE A 10 -3.72 23.42 -22.72
CA ILE A 10 -4.80 22.91 -23.57
C ILE A 10 -6.15 23.21 -22.92
N SER A 11 -7.04 23.88 -23.60
CA SER A 11 -8.38 24.17 -23.10
C SER A 11 -9.24 22.88 -22.97
N PRO A 12 -10.24 22.84 -22.07
CA PRO A 12 -11.13 21.67 -21.95
C PRO A 12 -11.85 21.30 -23.25
N GLU A 13 -12.04 22.23 -24.15
CA GLU A 13 -12.69 22.04 -25.45
C GLU A 13 -11.76 21.39 -26.47
N GLU A 14 -10.48 21.73 -26.47
CA GLU A 14 -9.45 21.07 -27.29
C GLU A 14 -9.21 19.63 -26.87
N PHE A 15 -9.38 19.30 -25.57
CA PHE A 15 -9.28 17.93 -25.07
C PHE A 15 -10.39 17.02 -25.60
N GLN A 16 -11.50 17.58 -26.06
CA GLN A 16 -12.63 16.85 -26.66
C GLN A 16 -12.52 16.67 -28.19
N CYS A 17 -11.53 17.26 -28.83
CA CYS A 17 -11.33 17.13 -30.26
C CYS A 17 -10.97 15.69 -30.69
N ALA A 18 -11.55 15.25 -31.83
CA ALA A 18 -11.49 13.90 -32.38
C ALA A 18 -10.10 13.29 -32.57
N GLY A 19 -9.04 14.10 -32.61
CA GLY A 19 -7.65 13.67 -32.74
C GLY A 19 -7.12 12.89 -31.51
N TRP A 20 -7.54 13.27 -30.32
CA TRP A 20 -7.14 12.60 -29.07
C TRP A 20 -7.87 11.29 -28.83
N GLN A 21 -9.11 11.18 -29.29
CA GLN A 21 -9.89 9.92 -29.22
C GLN A 21 -9.33 8.85 -30.16
N SER A 22 -8.76 9.21 -31.31
CA SER A 22 -8.17 8.25 -32.25
C SER A 22 -6.89 7.59 -31.74
N ALA A 23 -6.13 8.26 -30.88
CA ALA A 23 -4.94 7.67 -30.24
C ALA A 23 -5.31 6.56 -29.22
N PHE A 24 -6.43 6.71 -28.52
CA PHE A 24 -6.95 5.70 -27.60
C PHE A 24 -7.58 4.49 -28.29
N THR A 25 -8.23 4.70 -29.44
CA THR A 25 -8.87 3.64 -30.23
C THR A 25 -7.85 2.78 -30.99
N LYS A 26 -6.75 3.36 -31.48
CA LYS A 26 -5.68 2.59 -32.13
C LYS A 26 -4.97 1.60 -31.20
N ARG A 27 -4.90 1.87 -29.88
CA ARG A 27 -4.38 0.90 -28.90
C ARG A 27 -5.33 -0.28 -28.63
N LYS A 28 -6.64 -0.11 -28.77
CA LYS A 28 -7.62 -1.21 -28.64
C LYS A 28 -7.60 -2.18 -29.84
N GLY A 29 -7.24 -1.71 -31.03
CA GLY A 29 -7.21 -2.53 -32.26
C GLY A 29 -6.02 -3.50 -32.32
N ARG A 30 -4.91 -3.25 -31.63
CA ARG A 30 -3.70 -4.11 -31.67
C ARG A 30 -3.78 -5.37 -30.79
N PHE A 31 -4.77 -5.48 -29.92
CA PHE A 31 -4.96 -6.68 -29.07
C PHE A 31 -5.93 -7.72 -29.64
N ARG A 32 -6.44 -7.53 -30.85
CA ARG A 32 -7.47 -8.43 -31.44
C ARG A 32 -6.94 -9.49 -32.40
N HIS A 33 -5.63 -9.52 -32.67
CA HIS A 33 -5.06 -10.51 -33.60
C HIS A 33 -3.99 -11.38 -32.95
N LEU A 34 -4.34 -12.10 -31.88
CA LEU A 34 -3.62 -13.31 -31.46
C LEU A 34 -4.64 -14.33 -30.97
N ARG A 35 -5.46 -14.82 -31.92
CA ARG A 35 -5.94 -16.19 -31.84
C ARG A 35 -4.81 -17.04 -32.35
N LEU A 36 -4.09 -17.64 -31.47
CA LEU A 36 -3.24 -18.80 -31.77
C LEU A 36 -3.83 -20.00 -31.05
N SER A 37 -4.10 -20.95 -31.91
CA SER A 37 -4.46 -22.34 -31.75
C SER A 37 -3.89 -23.02 -30.52
N ALA A 38 -4.69 -23.97 -30.04
CA ALA A 38 -4.39 -24.95 -29.01
C ALA A 38 -3.04 -25.65 -29.24
N GLY A 39 -2.22 -25.67 -28.21
CA GLY A 39 -0.98 -26.43 -28.10
C GLY A 39 -0.54 -26.49 -26.64
N SER A 40 -0.93 -27.55 -25.97
CA SER A 40 -0.31 -28.31 -24.88
C SER A 40 0.67 -27.62 -23.91
N SER A 41 0.31 -27.70 -22.62
CA SER A 41 1.13 -27.97 -21.43
C SER A 41 2.31 -27.02 -21.12
N ASN A 42 2.11 -26.14 -20.13
CA ASN A 42 2.85 -26.12 -18.87
C ASN A 42 2.28 -25.03 -17.94
N GLY A 43 1.89 -25.44 -16.73
CA GLY A 43 1.06 -24.66 -15.83
C GLY A 43 1.78 -23.51 -15.14
N GLY A 44 1.83 -22.37 -15.78
CA GLY A 44 1.97 -21.07 -15.12
C GLY A 44 0.58 -20.52 -14.83
N VAL A 45 0.16 -20.42 -13.58
CA VAL A 45 -1.12 -19.85 -13.20
C VAL A 45 -1.11 -18.36 -13.51
N ARG A 46 -1.42 -18.02 -14.76
CA ARG A 46 -1.81 -16.65 -15.13
C ARG A 46 -3.10 -16.36 -14.41
N THR A 47 -3.10 -15.49 -13.42
CA THR A 47 -4.33 -15.00 -12.82
C THR A 47 -5.22 -14.42 -13.93
N PRO A 48 -6.41 -14.97 -14.20
CA PRO A 48 -7.26 -14.46 -15.25
C PRO A 48 -7.53 -12.96 -15.02
N ALA A 49 -7.63 -12.18 -16.08
CA ALA A 49 -7.93 -10.74 -15.99
C ALA A 49 -9.21 -10.46 -15.18
N SER A 50 -10.13 -11.41 -15.14
CA SER A 50 -11.33 -11.39 -14.32
C SER A 50 -11.02 -11.43 -12.81
N VAL A 51 -10.05 -12.24 -12.37
CA VAL A 51 -9.63 -12.32 -10.95
C VAL A 51 -8.97 -11.02 -10.52
N LYS A 52 -8.09 -10.45 -11.36
CA LYS A 52 -7.48 -9.14 -11.10
C LYS A 52 -8.54 -8.05 -10.99
N LYS A 53 -9.54 -8.02 -11.88
CA LYS A 53 -10.65 -7.05 -11.80
C LYS A 53 -11.48 -7.23 -10.53
N ARG A 54 -11.76 -8.45 -10.10
CA ARG A 54 -12.50 -8.74 -8.87
C ARG A 54 -11.71 -8.34 -7.62
N LEU A 55 -10.40 -8.61 -7.57
CA LEU A 55 -9.52 -8.17 -6.48
C LEU A 55 -9.46 -6.65 -6.39
N VAL A 56 -9.30 -5.95 -7.51
CA VAL A 56 -9.31 -4.49 -7.55
C VAL A 56 -10.66 -3.92 -7.14
N ALA A 57 -11.77 -4.54 -7.56
CA ALA A 57 -13.11 -4.11 -7.16
C ALA A 57 -13.37 -4.34 -5.66
N ALA A 58 -12.98 -5.51 -5.12
CA ALA A 58 -13.14 -5.85 -3.72
C ALA A 58 -12.26 -5.00 -2.77
N SER A 59 -11.12 -4.49 -3.27
CA SER A 59 -10.23 -3.61 -2.50
C SER A 59 -10.61 -2.13 -2.57
N ARG A 60 -11.62 -1.76 -3.36
CA ARG A 60 -12.08 -0.37 -3.45
C ARG A 60 -12.78 0.02 -2.15
N MET A 61 -12.17 1.00 -1.49
CA MET A 61 -12.81 1.67 -0.37
C MET A 61 -13.88 2.65 -0.89
N PRO A 62 -14.94 2.93 -0.11
CA PRO A 62 -15.85 4.02 -0.42
C PRO A 62 -15.07 5.33 -0.55
N ARG A 63 -15.61 6.27 -1.32
CA ARG A 63 -15.00 7.60 -1.43
C ARG A 63 -15.22 8.33 -0.12
N LEU A 64 -14.15 8.49 0.64
CA LEU A 64 -14.14 9.25 1.88
C LEU A 64 -13.83 10.72 1.57
N PRO A 65 -14.32 11.69 2.38
CA PRO A 65 -14.01 13.10 2.23
C PRO A 65 -12.48 13.32 2.21
N LYS A 66 -12.00 14.19 1.33
CA LYS A 66 -10.55 14.42 1.16
C LYS A 66 -9.98 15.28 2.29
N GLU A 67 -10.80 16.14 2.85
CA GLU A 67 -10.45 17.07 3.92
C GLU A 67 -10.34 16.39 5.28
N HIS A 68 -10.88 15.17 5.40
CA HIS A 68 -10.83 14.40 6.64
C HIS A 68 -9.44 13.82 6.90
N PHE A 69 -9.04 13.79 8.15
CA PHE A 69 -7.93 12.99 8.64
C PHE A 69 -8.27 11.50 8.49
N ARG A 70 -7.28 10.70 8.10
CA ARG A 70 -7.46 9.25 7.98
C ARG A 70 -6.56 8.53 8.95
N VAL A 71 -7.15 7.63 9.72
CA VAL A 71 -6.42 6.72 10.62
C VAL A 71 -6.59 5.29 10.14
N ILE A 72 -5.49 4.59 10.07
CA ILE A 72 -5.47 3.16 9.75
C ILE A 72 -5.30 2.39 11.04
N VAL A 73 -6.28 1.57 11.36
CA VAL A 73 -6.23 0.64 12.50
C VAL A 73 -6.07 -0.78 11.95
N ARG A 74 -4.96 -1.40 12.29
CA ARG A 74 -4.57 -2.72 11.81
C ARG A 74 -4.63 -3.73 12.93
N PRO A 75 -5.61 -4.64 12.95
CA PRO A 75 -5.66 -5.72 13.92
C PRO A 75 -4.43 -6.60 13.88
N ARG A 76 -4.03 -7.06 15.06
CA ARG A 76 -3.04 -8.10 15.30
C ARG A 76 -3.71 -9.23 16.08
N GLY A 77 -3.10 -10.39 16.16
CA GLY A 77 -3.58 -11.44 17.09
C GLY A 77 -4.92 -12.07 16.72
N GLY A 78 -5.20 -12.33 15.43
CA GLY A 78 -6.31 -13.22 15.03
C GLY A 78 -7.66 -12.57 14.79
N LEU A 79 -7.84 -11.26 15.00
CA LEU A 79 -9.09 -10.60 14.62
C LEU A 79 -9.21 -10.52 13.10
N ASN A 80 -10.25 -11.18 12.56
CA ASN A 80 -10.63 -11.03 11.17
C ASN A 80 -11.86 -10.12 11.06
N VAL A 81 -11.65 -8.92 10.52
CA VAL A 81 -12.72 -7.90 10.38
C VAL A 81 -13.88 -8.35 9.50
N LYS A 82 -13.69 -9.37 8.66
CA LYS A 82 -14.74 -9.95 7.83
C LYS A 82 -15.78 -10.72 8.67
N ASN A 83 -15.35 -11.31 9.78
CA ASN A 83 -16.17 -12.21 10.59
C ASN A 83 -16.94 -11.48 11.70
N VAL A 84 -16.77 -10.18 11.81
CA VAL A 84 -17.42 -9.35 12.85
C VAL A 84 -18.32 -8.32 12.18
N SER A 85 -19.46 -8.05 12.81
CA SER A 85 -20.37 -6.99 12.37
C SER A 85 -19.66 -5.64 12.31
N GLN A 86 -19.81 -4.91 11.21
CA GLN A 86 -19.20 -3.58 11.02
C GLN A 86 -19.61 -2.60 12.12
N VAL A 87 -20.86 -2.67 12.56
CA VAL A 87 -21.37 -1.82 13.64
C VAL A 87 -20.67 -2.13 14.96
N LYS A 88 -20.52 -3.41 15.30
CA LYS A 88 -19.82 -3.83 16.52
C LYS A 88 -18.35 -3.39 16.52
N ILE A 89 -17.67 -3.52 15.38
CA ILE A 89 -16.28 -3.09 15.25
C ILE A 89 -16.18 -1.56 15.43
N ALA A 90 -17.06 -0.79 14.79
CA ALA A 90 -17.08 0.65 14.89
C ALA A 90 -17.31 1.10 16.35
N GLN A 91 -18.30 0.50 17.03
CA GLN A 91 -18.57 0.78 18.44
C GLN A 91 -17.36 0.44 19.33
N ALA A 92 -16.77 -0.74 19.14
CA ALA A 92 -15.60 -1.16 19.90
C ALA A 92 -14.42 -0.20 19.72
N LEU A 93 -14.21 0.31 18.50
CA LEU A 93 -13.14 1.24 18.22
C LEU A 93 -13.39 2.63 18.84
N VAL A 94 -14.62 3.17 18.76
CA VAL A 94 -15.00 4.44 19.41
C VAL A 94 -14.83 4.34 20.91
N THR A 95 -15.29 3.22 21.53
CA THR A 95 -15.13 2.96 22.96
C THR A 95 -13.66 2.84 23.35
N ALA A 96 -12.84 2.12 22.57
CA ALA A 96 -11.41 1.97 22.84
C ALA A 96 -10.65 3.29 22.74
N ALA A 97 -11.11 4.18 21.86
CA ALA A 97 -10.58 5.56 21.75
C ALA A 97 -11.06 6.47 22.90
N GLY A 98 -11.95 6.02 23.80
CA GLY A 98 -12.50 6.85 24.87
C GLY A 98 -13.38 8.00 24.36
N LEU A 99 -13.86 7.90 23.10
CA LEU A 99 -14.73 8.92 22.52
C LEU A 99 -16.20 8.64 22.84
N SER A 100 -16.98 9.71 23.04
CA SER A 100 -18.43 9.57 23.09
C SER A 100 -18.98 9.46 21.65
N PHE A 101 -20.10 8.76 21.49
CA PHE A 101 -20.75 8.65 20.18
C PHE A 101 -21.19 10.00 19.63
N THR A 102 -21.49 10.97 20.50
CA THR A 102 -21.81 12.34 20.11
C THR A 102 -20.61 13.06 19.50
N ASN A 103 -19.40 12.85 20.04
CA ASN A 103 -18.16 13.43 19.50
C ASN A 103 -17.69 12.74 18.21
N ALA A 104 -18.11 11.52 17.97
CA ALA A 104 -17.76 10.72 16.80
C ALA A 104 -18.88 10.72 15.71
N THR A 105 -19.86 11.62 15.80
CA THR A 105 -21.05 11.61 14.91
C THR A 105 -20.67 11.78 13.43
N GLU A 106 -19.63 12.56 13.13
CA GLU A 106 -19.16 12.83 11.77
C GLU A 106 -18.07 11.84 11.32
N ASP A 107 -17.66 10.93 12.21
CA ASP A 107 -16.61 9.97 11.90
C ASP A 107 -17.15 8.80 11.05
N ILE A 108 -16.39 8.38 10.08
CA ILE A 108 -16.72 7.26 9.18
C ILE A 108 -15.72 6.15 9.41
N ILE A 109 -16.19 4.97 9.85
CA ILE A 109 -15.35 3.79 10.07
C ILE A 109 -15.65 2.74 9.00
N CYS A 110 -14.67 2.47 8.14
CA CYS A 110 -14.77 1.56 7.01
C CYS A 110 -13.85 0.35 7.18
N PRO A 111 -14.39 -0.85 7.47
CA PRO A 111 -13.61 -2.07 7.47
C PRO A 111 -13.21 -2.49 6.04
N ASN A 112 -11.96 -2.90 5.87
CA ASN A 112 -11.47 -3.52 4.65
C ASN A 112 -11.07 -4.95 4.92
N ALA A 113 -11.96 -5.88 4.62
CA ALA A 113 -11.77 -7.30 4.88
C ALA A 113 -10.58 -7.92 4.13
N MET A 114 -10.26 -7.41 2.92
CA MET A 114 -9.15 -7.93 2.12
C MET A 114 -7.79 -7.62 2.74
N GLN A 115 -7.65 -6.45 3.32
CA GLN A 115 -6.42 -6.00 3.96
C GLN A 115 -6.43 -6.21 5.47
N ASN A 116 -7.54 -6.68 6.03
CA ASN A 116 -7.77 -6.80 7.47
C ASN A 116 -7.40 -5.52 8.22
N ILE A 117 -7.98 -4.41 7.81
CA ILE A 117 -7.77 -3.09 8.42
C ILE A 117 -9.10 -2.37 8.59
N LEU A 118 -9.12 -1.42 9.52
CA LEU A 118 -10.18 -0.42 9.62
C LEU A 118 -9.60 0.92 9.14
N VAL A 119 -10.35 1.63 8.33
CA VAL A 119 -10.03 3.00 7.92
C VAL A 119 -11.01 3.91 8.61
N VAL A 120 -10.52 4.77 9.47
CA VAL A 120 -11.30 5.84 10.11
C VAL A 120 -11.09 7.12 9.33
N SER A 121 -12.16 7.83 9.04
CA SER A 121 -12.14 9.15 8.41
C SER A 121 -12.88 10.12 9.31
N THR A 122 -12.23 11.14 9.82
CA THR A 122 -12.76 12.10 10.78
C THR A 122 -12.38 13.53 10.39
N PRO A 123 -13.28 14.51 10.52
CA PRO A 123 -12.93 15.91 10.33
C PRO A 123 -12.14 16.48 11.53
N SER A 124 -12.20 15.82 12.68
CA SER A 124 -11.57 16.26 13.93
C SER A 124 -10.13 15.77 14.04
N GLU A 125 -9.17 16.69 14.14
CA GLU A 125 -7.78 16.36 14.42
C GLU A 125 -7.61 15.69 15.79
N HIS A 126 -8.41 16.11 16.77
CA HIS A 126 -8.42 15.50 18.12
C HIS A 126 -8.82 14.01 18.01
N ASN A 127 -9.96 13.72 17.35
CA ASN A 127 -10.41 12.35 17.18
C ASN A 127 -9.37 11.51 16.42
N ALA A 128 -8.75 12.09 15.38
CA ALA A 128 -7.72 11.41 14.61
C ALA A 128 -6.51 11.01 15.47
N LYS A 129 -6.02 11.90 16.34
CA LYS A 129 -4.94 11.61 17.28
C LYS A 129 -5.34 10.53 18.29
N THR A 130 -6.58 10.63 18.81
CA THR A 130 -7.11 9.67 19.77
C THR A 130 -7.23 8.27 19.14
N TYR A 131 -7.79 8.14 17.94
CA TYR A 131 -7.82 6.87 17.21
C TYR A 131 -6.43 6.33 16.88
N ALA A 132 -5.47 7.18 16.56
CA ALA A 132 -4.11 6.77 16.28
C ALA A 132 -3.35 6.26 17.52
N GLY A 133 -3.83 6.57 18.72
CA GLY A 133 -3.32 6.09 19.99
C GLY A 133 -3.94 4.78 20.46
N VAL A 134 -4.94 4.22 19.75
CA VAL A 134 -5.57 2.96 20.16
C VAL A 134 -4.63 1.78 19.92
N GLU A 135 -4.36 1.01 20.97
CA GLU A 135 -3.48 -0.18 20.94
C GLU A 135 -4.25 -1.50 21.04
N ALA A 136 -5.48 -1.47 21.57
CA ALA A 136 -6.33 -2.65 21.69
C ALA A 136 -7.80 -2.29 21.50
N ILE A 137 -8.60 -3.26 21.00
CA ILE A 137 -10.05 -3.15 20.89
C ILE A 137 -10.70 -4.39 21.52
N SER A 138 -11.82 -4.19 22.24
CA SER A 138 -12.58 -5.26 22.86
C SER A 138 -13.82 -5.57 22.04
N ILE A 139 -13.98 -6.84 21.64
CA ILE A 139 -15.16 -7.31 20.90
C ILE A 139 -15.76 -8.50 21.62
N GLY A 140 -16.90 -8.29 22.25
CA GLY A 140 -17.47 -9.27 23.20
C GLY A 140 -16.57 -9.44 24.41
N SER A 141 -16.18 -10.67 24.72
CA SER A 141 -15.25 -11.00 25.80
C SER A 141 -13.77 -11.03 25.39
N ALA A 142 -13.47 -10.86 24.10
CA ALA A 142 -12.11 -10.95 23.58
C ALA A 142 -11.50 -9.56 23.38
N ILE A 143 -10.21 -9.45 23.75
CA ILE A 143 -9.40 -8.26 23.52
C ILE A 143 -8.41 -8.55 22.38
N TYR A 144 -8.34 -7.65 21.41
CA TYR A 144 -7.47 -7.78 20.26
C TYR A 144 -6.51 -6.60 20.20
N GLU A 145 -5.24 -6.90 20.11
CA GLU A 145 -4.22 -5.88 19.83
C GLU A 145 -4.41 -5.28 18.45
N VAL A 146 -4.19 -3.98 18.34
CA VAL A 146 -4.20 -3.26 17.09
C VAL A 146 -2.97 -2.38 16.96
N SER A 147 -2.61 -2.05 15.73
CA SER A 147 -1.59 -1.04 15.43
C SER A 147 -2.26 0.09 14.67
N SER A 148 -2.40 1.22 15.34
CA SER A 148 -3.07 2.39 14.79
C SER A 148 -2.06 3.46 14.39
N TYR A 149 -2.33 4.17 13.30
CA TYR A 149 -1.49 5.28 12.86
C TYR A 149 -2.23 6.23 11.94
N LEU A 150 -1.84 7.49 11.94
CA LEU A 150 -2.36 8.50 11.04
C LEU A 150 -1.85 8.22 9.61
N ALA A 151 -2.75 8.16 8.64
CA ALA A 151 -2.39 8.01 7.24
C ALA A 151 -1.84 9.34 6.69
N ALA A 152 -0.92 9.24 5.75
CA ALA A 152 -0.45 10.42 5.03
C ALA A 152 -1.60 11.05 4.21
N PRO A 153 -1.68 12.38 4.12
CA PRO A 153 -2.67 13.08 3.28
C PRO A 153 -2.60 12.65 1.81
N ASP A 154 -3.73 12.77 1.10
CA ASP A 154 -3.84 12.33 -0.31
C ASP A 154 -2.96 13.12 -1.28
N ASN A 155 -2.66 14.38 -0.96
CA ASN A 155 -1.81 15.26 -1.76
C ASN A 155 -0.31 15.08 -1.48
N THR A 156 0.09 13.95 -0.91
CA THR A 156 1.50 13.65 -0.61
C THR A 156 2.02 12.49 -1.46
N CYS A 157 3.34 12.48 -1.66
CA CYS A 157 4.03 11.38 -2.30
C CYS A 157 5.22 10.91 -1.46
N LYS A 158 5.68 9.70 -1.73
CA LYS A 158 6.81 9.10 -1.00
C LYS A 158 7.99 8.89 -1.93
N GLY A 159 9.15 9.38 -1.51
CA GLY A 159 10.44 9.07 -2.11
C GLY A 159 11.29 8.21 -1.21
N ILE A 160 12.38 7.68 -1.75
CA ILE A 160 13.39 6.94 -0.99
C ILE A 160 14.78 7.46 -1.30
N ILE A 161 15.59 7.53 -0.28
CA ILE A 161 17.05 7.66 -0.34
C ILE A 161 17.68 6.40 0.23
N ARG A 162 18.89 6.08 -0.19
CA ARG A 162 19.63 4.86 0.19
C ARG A 162 21.00 5.20 0.74
N ASN A 163 21.63 4.18 1.34
CA ASN A 163 22.98 4.27 1.90
C ASN A 163 23.08 5.29 3.05
N ILE A 164 22.06 5.29 3.91
CA ILE A 164 22.03 6.10 5.13
C ILE A 164 22.50 5.24 6.29
N ASP A 165 23.46 5.75 7.06
CA ASP A 165 24.05 5.06 8.18
C ASP A 165 23.01 4.59 9.18
N LEU A 166 23.18 3.36 9.69
CA LEU A 166 22.24 2.73 10.62
C LEU A 166 22.23 3.37 12.00
N GLU A 167 23.31 4.06 12.35
CA GLU A 167 23.50 4.72 13.65
C GLU A 167 22.56 5.91 13.84
N LEU A 168 22.10 6.53 12.76
CA LEU A 168 21.18 7.66 12.82
C LEU A 168 19.80 7.19 13.29
N ASP A 169 19.35 7.71 14.39
CA ASP A 169 18.02 7.48 14.93
C ASP A 169 16.93 8.22 14.14
N HIS A 170 15.66 8.07 14.55
CA HIS A 170 14.53 8.67 13.84
C HIS A 170 14.54 10.20 13.91
N GLU A 171 14.88 10.77 15.06
CA GLU A 171 14.88 12.23 15.26
C GLU A 171 16.02 12.90 14.50
N GLN A 172 17.21 12.29 14.55
CA GLN A 172 18.37 12.74 13.78
C GLN A 172 18.08 12.70 12.27
N LEU A 173 17.50 11.61 11.75
CA LEU A 173 17.11 11.51 10.35
C LEU A 173 16.10 12.59 9.98
N ARG A 174 15.12 12.81 10.84
CA ARG A 174 14.10 13.83 10.62
C ARG A 174 14.71 15.22 10.57
N SER A 175 15.59 15.57 11.51
CA SER A 175 16.26 16.88 11.56
C SER A 175 17.19 17.11 10.37
N LEU A 176 17.90 16.08 9.88
CA LEU A 176 18.78 16.17 8.73
C LEU A 176 18.04 16.30 7.39
N ILE A 177 16.81 15.79 7.29
CA ILE A 177 16.06 15.72 6.04
C ILE A 177 14.94 16.75 5.99
N VAL A 178 14.15 16.90 7.08
CA VAL A 178 13.06 17.88 7.16
C VAL A 178 13.63 19.23 7.56
N GLN A 179 14.14 19.95 6.58
CA GLN A 179 14.83 21.23 6.73
C GLN A 179 14.42 22.21 5.62
N PRO A 180 14.67 23.54 5.75
CA PRO A 180 14.26 24.53 4.78
C PRO A 180 14.75 24.29 3.33
N ARG A 181 15.92 23.65 3.18
CA ARG A 181 16.46 23.26 1.86
C ARG A 181 15.61 22.19 1.15
N ASN A 182 14.86 21.41 1.91
CA ASN A 182 13.91 20.42 1.44
C ASN A 182 12.48 20.87 1.76
N SER A 183 12.07 22.03 1.30
CA SER A 183 10.83 22.72 1.67
C SER A 183 9.56 21.87 1.54
N LYS A 184 9.59 20.80 0.75
CA LYS A 184 8.47 19.86 0.56
C LYS A 184 8.58 18.59 1.41
N ALA A 185 9.66 18.37 2.13
CA ALA A 185 9.82 17.21 2.99
C ALA A 185 9.03 17.41 4.30
N LEU A 186 8.07 16.52 4.56
CA LEU A 186 7.19 16.56 5.73
C LEU A 186 7.65 15.61 6.82
N GLU A 187 8.17 14.43 6.44
CA GLU A 187 8.55 13.38 7.38
C GLU A 187 9.60 12.47 6.75
N ALA A 188 10.46 11.88 7.57
CA ALA A 188 11.48 10.92 7.14
C ALA A 188 11.55 9.74 8.10
N ARG A 189 11.47 8.52 7.57
CA ARG A 189 11.50 7.28 8.39
C ARG A 189 12.34 6.20 7.74
N ARG A 190 13.14 5.51 8.54
CA ARG A 190 13.89 4.33 8.10
C ARG A 190 12.97 3.14 7.84
N ILE A 191 13.26 2.37 6.80
CA ILE A 191 12.59 1.09 6.55
C ILE A 191 13.26 0.01 7.41
N LYS A 192 12.62 -0.39 8.52
CA LYS A 192 13.17 -1.40 9.43
C LYS A 192 14.66 -1.10 9.77
N ASN A 193 15.50 -2.14 9.86
CA ASN A 193 16.94 -2.05 10.03
C ASN A 193 17.69 -2.02 8.69
N SER A 194 17.29 -1.14 7.77
CA SER A 194 17.94 -1.01 6.47
C SER A 194 18.55 0.39 6.30
N THR A 195 19.51 0.52 5.40
CA THR A 195 20.11 1.80 5.02
C THR A 195 19.18 2.66 4.15
N THR A 196 17.91 2.27 3.98
CA THR A 196 16.93 2.98 3.15
C THR A 196 15.98 3.80 4.02
N VAL A 197 15.83 5.07 3.67
CA VAL A 197 14.91 6.01 4.33
C VAL A 197 13.81 6.39 3.37
N VAL A 198 12.56 6.33 3.83
CA VAL A 198 11.38 6.85 3.13
C VAL A 198 11.13 8.27 3.58
N ILE A 199 10.91 9.15 2.63
CA ILE A 199 10.59 10.56 2.86
C ILE A 199 9.20 10.83 2.33
N LEU A 200 8.36 11.45 3.15
CA LEU A 200 7.06 11.95 2.75
C LEU A 200 7.22 13.39 2.26
N PHE A 201 6.71 13.68 1.07
CA PHE A 201 6.75 15.01 0.48
C PHE A 201 5.34 15.57 0.32
N ASP A 202 5.20 16.86 0.51
CA ASP A 202 4.03 17.62 0.07
C ASP A 202 3.98 17.68 -1.46
N GLY A 203 2.79 17.45 -2.02
CA GLY A 203 2.57 17.36 -3.45
C GLY A 203 2.80 15.95 -4.02
N LEU A 204 2.53 15.80 -5.32
CA LEU A 204 2.51 14.51 -6.02
C LEU A 204 3.81 14.18 -6.75
N LYS A 205 4.82 15.05 -6.69
CA LYS A 205 6.09 14.90 -7.39
C LYS A 205 7.24 14.70 -6.42
N VAL A 206 7.92 13.57 -6.55
CA VAL A 206 9.15 13.28 -5.78
C VAL A 206 10.32 14.06 -6.41
N PRO A 207 11.11 14.82 -5.62
CA PRO A 207 12.30 15.47 -6.12
C PRO A 207 13.37 14.45 -6.52
N ASN A 208 14.21 14.79 -7.49
CA ASN A 208 15.31 13.90 -7.92
C ASN A 208 16.43 13.80 -6.87
N TYR A 209 16.60 14.85 -6.08
CA TYR A 209 17.63 14.96 -5.05
C TYR A 209 17.05 15.55 -3.77
N VAL A 210 17.63 15.15 -2.66
CA VAL A 210 17.26 15.58 -1.30
C VAL A 210 18.54 15.85 -0.51
N MET A 211 18.55 16.92 0.27
CA MET A 211 19.63 17.20 1.22
C MET A 211 19.44 16.34 2.47
N CYS A 212 20.47 15.64 2.86
CA CYS A 212 20.59 14.99 4.16
C CYS A 212 21.77 15.65 4.90
N GLY A 213 21.46 16.56 5.81
CA GLY A 213 22.45 17.48 6.34
C GLY A 213 23.07 18.33 5.24
N LEU A 214 24.36 18.17 5.03
CA LEU A 214 25.13 18.86 3.97
C LEU A 214 25.27 18.06 2.67
N SER A 215 24.85 16.78 2.68
CA SER A 215 25.00 15.87 1.53
C SER A 215 23.77 15.88 0.64
N MET A 216 23.99 16.00 -0.66
CA MET A 216 22.91 15.88 -1.67
C MET A 216 22.81 14.41 -2.12
N LEU A 217 21.67 13.80 -1.86
CA LEU A 217 21.41 12.38 -2.13
C LEU A 217 20.37 12.22 -3.22
N ARG A 218 20.55 11.22 -4.08
CA ARG A 218 19.55 10.88 -5.10
C ARG A 218 18.30 10.32 -4.45
N CYS A 219 17.15 10.92 -4.76
CA CYS A 219 15.84 10.47 -4.32
C CYS A 219 15.10 9.83 -5.50
N THR A 220 14.43 8.72 -5.22
CA THR A 220 13.64 8.00 -6.23
C THR A 220 12.24 7.71 -5.67
N LEU A 221 11.25 7.56 -6.56
CA LEU A 221 9.88 7.26 -6.17
C LEU A 221 9.81 5.97 -5.33
N TYR A 222 9.18 6.04 -4.17
CA TYR A 222 8.85 4.85 -3.39
C TYR A 222 7.77 4.03 -4.12
N ARG A 223 8.12 2.82 -4.50
CA ARG A 223 7.17 1.86 -5.06
C ARG A 223 6.78 0.87 -3.98
N ARG A 224 5.51 0.88 -3.61
CA ARG A 224 4.99 -0.10 -2.66
C ARG A 224 5.12 -1.50 -3.28
N GLN A 225 5.74 -2.41 -2.56
CA GLN A 225 5.77 -3.82 -2.97
C GLN A 225 4.36 -4.41 -2.85
N THR A 226 3.99 -5.25 -3.79
CA THR A 226 2.73 -6.00 -3.70
C THR A 226 2.87 -7.07 -2.63
N GLU A 227 2.00 -7.03 -1.64
CA GLU A 227 2.00 -8.01 -0.56
C GLU A 227 1.45 -9.35 -1.07
N VAL A 228 2.23 -10.39 -0.93
CA VAL A 228 1.85 -11.79 -1.18
C VAL A 228 1.53 -12.42 0.17
N CYS A 229 0.45 -13.17 0.26
CA CYS A 229 0.13 -13.93 1.45
C CYS A 229 1.24 -14.95 1.72
N TYR A 230 1.84 -14.88 2.91
CA TYR A 230 2.95 -15.77 3.28
C TYR A 230 2.51 -17.21 3.57
N ALA A 231 1.22 -17.49 3.74
CA ALA A 231 0.70 -18.83 3.89
C ALA A 231 0.49 -19.48 2.50
N CYS A 232 -0.41 -18.95 1.68
CA CYS A 232 -0.82 -19.59 0.42
C CYS A 232 -0.16 -19.01 -0.85
N GLY A 233 0.74 -18.05 -0.75
CA GLY A 233 1.43 -17.44 -1.90
C GLY A 233 0.56 -16.58 -2.83
N ARG A 234 -0.73 -16.36 -2.52
CA ARG A 234 -1.65 -15.59 -3.37
C ARG A 234 -1.64 -14.10 -3.00
N LEU A 235 -2.02 -13.27 -3.96
CA LEU A 235 -2.20 -11.83 -3.76
C LEU A 235 -3.59 -11.52 -3.19
N GLY A 236 -3.73 -10.34 -2.55
CA GLY A 236 -5.02 -9.75 -2.24
C GLY A 236 -5.49 -9.93 -0.80
N HIS A 237 -4.75 -10.67 0.05
CA HIS A 237 -5.04 -10.78 1.47
C HIS A 237 -3.75 -10.95 2.28
N ARG A 238 -3.83 -10.69 3.57
CA ARG A 238 -2.73 -10.91 4.52
C ARG A 238 -2.75 -12.37 5.01
N ALA A 239 -1.62 -12.83 5.54
CA ALA A 239 -1.49 -14.22 6.03
C ALA A 239 -2.40 -14.50 7.24
N ASP A 240 -2.64 -13.50 8.10
CA ASP A 240 -3.52 -13.62 9.28
C ASP A 240 -5.01 -13.82 8.96
N VAL A 241 -5.41 -13.52 7.73
CA VAL A 241 -6.78 -13.71 7.22
C VAL A 241 -6.80 -14.58 5.97
N CYS A 242 -5.84 -15.46 5.85
CA CYS A 242 -5.76 -16.39 4.73
C CYS A 242 -6.99 -17.30 4.69
N PRO A 243 -7.72 -17.39 3.55
CA PRO A 243 -8.87 -18.29 3.44
C PRO A 243 -8.48 -19.77 3.37
N THR A 244 -7.20 -20.06 3.10
CA THR A 244 -6.65 -21.43 2.98
C THR A 244 -5.29 -21.50 3.67
N PRO A 245 -5.24 -21.31 5.01
CA PRO A 245 -3.98 -21.26 5.75
C PRO A 245 -3.22 -22.60 5.73
N GLU A 246 -3.94 -23.70 5.51
CA GLU A 246 -3.40 -25.05 5.41
C GLU A 246 -2.59 -25.28 4.12
N ASN A 247 -2.86 -24.51 3.07
CA ASN A 247 -2.15 -24.60 1.79
C ASN A 247 -0.83 -23.84 1.85
N VAL A 248 0.12 -24.36 2.64
CA VAL A 248 1.45 -23.76 2.77
C VAL A 248 2.21 -23.89 1.47
N VAL A 249 2.82 -22.79 1.00
CA VAL A 249 3.67 -22.77 -0.19
C VAL A 249 5.09 -22.33 0.14
N CYS A 250 6.07 -22.91 -0.54
CA CYS A 250 7.43 -22.43 -0.43
C CYS A 250 7.55 -20.98 -0.93
N ARG A 251 8.09 -20.11 -0.09
CA ARG A 251 8.25 -18.68 -0.42
C ARG A 251 9.23 -18.40 -1.55
N GLY A 252 10.15 -19.32 -1.78
CA GLY A 252 11.16 -19.19 -2.82
C GLY A 252 10.69 -19.67 -4.19
N CYS A 253 10.12 -20.87 -4.28
CA CYS A 253 9.80 -21.51 -5.55
C CYS A 253 8.31 -21.71 -5.81
N GLY A 254 7.44 -21.53 -4.79
CA GLY A 254 6.00 -21.68 -4.91
C GLY A 254 5.50 -23.12 -4.90
N VAL A 255 6.35 -24.09 -4.55
CA VAL A 255 5.92 -25.49 -4.39
C VAL A 255 4.93 -25.59 -3.23
N ASN A 256 3.81 -26.31 -3.45
CA ASN A 256 2.80 -26.55 -2.42
C ASN A 256 3.32 -27.58 -1.40
N SER A 257 3.01 -27.34 -0.13
CA SER A 257 3.33 -28.24 1.00
C SER A 257 4.79 -28.75 0.95
N PRO A 258 5.79 -27.85 0.98
CA PRO A 258 7.18 -28.26 0.92
C PRO A 258 7.51 -29.16 2.12
N SER A 259 8.23 -30.26 1.88
CA SER A 259 8.78 -31.08 2.96
C SER A 259 9.92 -30.36 3.68
N ASP A 260 10.27 -30.81 4.89
CA ASP A 260 11.38 -30.21 5.67
C ASP A 260 12.74 -30.31 4.92
N GLN A 261 12.89 -31.28 4.02
CA GLN A 261 14.08 -31.47 3.19
C GLN A 261 13.99 -30.80 1.82
N HIS A 262 12.98 -29.93 1.59
CA HIS A 262 12.77 -29.29 0.31
C HIS A 262 13.94 -28.41 -0.13
N VAL A 263 14.62 -28.81 -1.21
CA VAL A 263 15.64 -27.99 -1.87
C VAL A 263 14.96 -26.92 -2.73
N CYS A 264 15.04 -25.67 -2.28
CA CYS A 264 14.37 -24.56 -2.95
C CYS A 264 15.17 -24.06 -4.17
N SER A 265 14.55 -24.14 -5.35
CA SER A 265 15.01 -23.43 -6.55
C SER A 265 14.17 -22.16 -6.73
N PRO A 266 14.67 -20.95 -6.34
CA PRO A 266 13.87 -19.73 -6.30
C PRO A 266 13.33 -19.35 -7.67
N LYS A 267 12.00 -19.15 -7.74
CA LYS A 267 11.28 -18.70 -8.93
C LYS A 267 10.31 -17.60 -8.58
N CYS A 268 10.15 -16.63 -9.45
CA CYS A 268 9.12 -15.61 -9.27
C CYS A 268 7.73 -16.24 -9.43
N ALA A 269 6.89 -16.17 -8.40
CA ALA A 269 5.53 -16.72 -8.44
C ALA A 269 4.64 -16.10 -9.52
N LEU A 270 4.98 -14.90 -10.02
CA LEU A 270 4.19 -14.18 -11.02
C LEU A 270 4.66 -14.42 -12.47
N CYS A 271 5.97 -14.49 -12.71
CA CYS A 271 6.50 -14.62 -14.06
C CYS A 271 7.25 -15.93 -14.31
N GLY A 272 7.48 -16.75 -13.29
CA GLY A 272 8.23 -18.01 -13.39
C GLY A 272 9.75 -17.84 -13.61
N GLY A 273 10.25 -16.61 -13.74
CA GLY A 273 11.66 -16.33 -13.95
C GLY A 273 12.52 -16.67 -12.72
N ALA A 274 13.78 -17.05 -12.94
CA ALA A 274 14.73 -17.30 -11.87
C ALA A 274 14.94 -16.03 -11.05
N SER A 275 14.79 -16.12 -9.73
CA SER A 275 15.07 -15.01 -8.80
C SER A 275 16.49 -15.18 -8.27
N SER A 276 17.40 -14.30 -8.67
CA SER A 276 18.82 -14.38 -8.30
C SER A 276 19.11 -14.09 -6.82
N HIS A 277 18.12 -13.69 -6.00
CA HIS A 277 18.39 -13.19 -4.65
C HIS A 277 17.43 -13.68 -3.56
N GLY A 278 16.61 -14.72 -3.76
CA GLY A 278 15.66 -15.16 -2.74
C GLY A 278 14.65 -14.07 -2.29
N ARG A 279 14.73 -12.89 -2.86
CA ARG A 279 13.73 -11.81 -2.72
C ARG A 279 12.69 -12.01 -3.79
N GLN A 280 11.44 -12.13 -3.40
CA GLN A 280 10.32 -11.97 -4.31
C GLN A 280 10.43 -10.57 -4.94
N VAL A 281 11.07 -10.48 -6.09
CA VAL A 281 11.04 -9.29 -6.93
C VAL A 281 9.71 -9.35 -7.65
N LEU A 282 8.76 -8.63 -7.13
CA LEU A 282 7.49 -8.34 -7.79
C LEU A 282 7.64 -7.12 -8.67
#